data_d20179a9279de66d466d8eb79a4d48ff
#
_entry.id   d20179a9279de66d466d8eb79a4d48ff
#
_cell.length_a   1.000
_cell.length_b   1.000
_cell.length_c   1.000
_cell.angle_alpha   90.00
_cell.angle_beta   90.00
_cell.angle_gamma   90.00
#
_symmetry.space_group_name_H-M   'P 1'
#
loop_
_entity.id
_entity.type
_entity.pdbx_description
1 polymer ?
#
loop_
_entity_poly.entity_id
_entity_poly.type
_entity_poly.pdbx_seq_one_letter_code
_entity_poly.pdbx_strand_id
1 'polypeptide(L)'
;MNLRTRRYLVLASTALTAAWLIFRKRPRPGRFTRGFYVNRAGTRFYHLYLPRVYRGQPLPLVVMLHGCKQTPEEFAAATRMNQAAEELGFIVVYPAQAWRANVERCWNWFRERDQQRDGGEPAIIAGITRQVMARFNVDRRRVYIAGLSAGGSMAAIMATTYPDLYAAVGIHSGLPYESARGAATAAAAMRFKRLGAAAPLPAIPTIVFHGDADTTVHPSNSEYAIPEATLEMKSGEAGGRSYTRTTCGDLEHWMVHGAGHAWSGGNGEASFADSKGPDATREMLRFFLAQRAEERLA
;
A
#
# COMPACT_ATOMS: atom_id res chain seq x y z
N MET A 1 30.78 -4.30 57.01
CA MET A 1 29.77 -3.66 56.13
C MET A 1 28.45 -4.37 56.36
N ASN A 2 27.45 -3.68 56.92
CA ASN A 2 26.25 -4.25 57.52
C ASN A 2 25.27 -4.73 56.43
N LEU A 3 24.61 -5.88 56.61
CA LEU A 3 23.66 -6.49 55.66
C LEU A 3 22.55 -5.52 55.18
N ARG A 4 22.20 -4.51 55.98
CA ARG A 4 21.25 -3.48 55.63
C ARG A 4 21.78 -2.55 54.51
N THR A 5 23.04 -2.18 54.51
CA THR A 5 23.67 -1.32 53.50
C THR A 5 23.78 -2.02 52.14
N ARG A 6 23.96 -3.33 52.09
CA ARG A 6 23.96 -4.12 50.86
C ARG A 6 22.59 -4.18 50.19
N ARG A 7 21.49 -4.24 50.97
CA ARG A 7 20.13 -4.26 50.43
C ARG A 7 19.75 -2.93 49.76
N TYR A 8 20.18 -1.79 50.31
CA TYR A 8 19.90 -0.48 49.73
C TYR A 8 20.72 -0.22 48.47
N LEU A 9 21.94 -0.72 48.36
CA LEU A 9 22.77 -0.60 47.14
C LEU A 9 22.23 -1.47 45.99
N VAL A 10 21.71 -2.65 46.27
CA VAL A 10 21.10 -3.50 45.23
C VAL A 10 19.76 -2.92 44.72
N LEU A 11 18.93 -2.36 45.62
CA LEU A 11 17.68 -1.72 45.28
C LEU A 11 17.88 -0.41 44.51
N ALA A 12 18.92 0.37 44.85
CA ALA A 12 19.26 1.61 44.12
C ALA A 12 19.80 1.32 42.70
N SER A 13 20.58 0.23 42.51
CA SER A 13 21.09 -0.14 41.20
C SER A 13 20.01 -0.71 40.29
N THR A 14 19.03 -1.44 40.81
CA THR A 14 17.88 -1.95 40.03
C THR A 14 16.90 -0.84 39.66
N ALA A 15 16.70 0.18 40.52
CA ALA A 15 15.87 1.35 40.22
C ALA A 15 16.51 2.24 39.16
N LEU A 16 17.84 2.44 39.17
CA LEU A 16 18.57 3.21 38.16
C LEU A 16 18.60 2.50 36.81
N THR A 17 18.74 1.16 36.77
CA THR A 17 18.64 0.41 35.50
C THR A 17 17.22 0.38 34.94
N ALA A 18 16.19 0.27 35.79
CA ALA A 18 14.79 0.38 35.38
C ALA A 18 14.45 1.80 34.88
N ALA A 19 14.92 2.85 35.57
CA ALA A 19 14.75 4.25 35.12
C ALA A 19 15.50 4.51 33.80
N TRP A 20 16.68 3.94 33.58
CA TRP A 20 17.43 4.09 32.33
C TRP A 20 16.73 3.39 31.15
N LEU A 21 16.02 2.28 31.36
CA LEU A 21 15.17 1.62 30.36
C LEU A 21 13.88 2.41 30.06
N ILE A 22 13.32 3.11 31.04
CA ILE A 22 12.13 3.94 30.88
C ILE A 22 12.45 5.27 30.14
N PHE A 23 13.66 5.81 30.29
CA PHE A 23 14.12 7.02 29.59
C PHE A 23 14.84 6.78 28.26
N ARG A 24 14.79 5.59 27.69
CA ARG A 24 15.12 5.46 26.26
C ARG A 24 14.15 6.37 25.49
N LYS A 25 14.61 7.58 25.16
CA LYS A 25 13.88 8.53 24.33
C LYS A 25 13.32 7.74 23.15
N ARG A 26 11.99 7.58 23.09
CA ARG A 26 11.35 7.01 21.91
C ARG A 26 11.96 7.74 20.71
N PRO A 27 12.51 7.04 19.73
CA PRO A 27 13.11 7.71 18.60
C PRO A 27 12.07 8.67 18.01
N ARG A 28 12.44 9.92 17.77
CA ARG A 28 11.52 10.88 17.16
C ARG A 28 11.09 10.32 15.82
N PRO A 29 9.78 10.29 15.48
CA PRO A 29 9.31 9.81 14.19
C PRO A 29 9.93 10.61 13.04
N GLY A 30 9.91 10.05 11.85
CA GLY A 30 10.23 10.76 10.62
C GLY A 30 9.29 11.94 10.36
N ARG A 31 9.54 12.69 9.29
CA ARG A 31 8.73 13.86 8.94
C ARG A 31 7.56 13.45 8.04
N PHE A 32 6.34 13.75 8.48
CA PHE A 32 5.13 13.59 7.67
C PHE A 32 4.63 14.99 7.28
N THR A 33 4.78 15.35 6.01
CA THR A 33 4.58 16.73 5.51
C THR A 33 3.61 16.74 4.35
N ARG A 34 2.92 17.87 4.15
CA ARG A 34 1.99 18.08 3.04
C ARG A 34 2.70 18.76 1.87
N GLY A 35 2.41 18.31 0.64
CA GLY A 35 2.80 18.94 -0.60
C GLY A 35 1.60 19.09 -1.54
N PHE A 36 1.83 19.71 -2.70
CA PHE A 36 0.85 19.78 -3.77
C PHE A 36 1.52 19.62 -5.13
N TYR A 37 0.74 19.17 -6.09
CA TYR A 37 1.13 19.00 -7.49
C TYR A 37 0.05 19.56 -8.40
N VAL A 38 0.48 20.20 -9.50
CA VAL A 38 -0.39 20.81 -10.50
C VAL A 38 0.07 20.37 -11.90
N ASN A 39 -0.86 19.93 -12.73
CA ASN A 39 -0.66 19.75 -14.16
C ASN A 39 -1.95 20.08 -14.93
N ARG A 40 -1.96 19.82 -16.25
CA ARG A 40 -3.15 20.05 -17.10
C ARG A 40 -4.38 19.20 -16.70
N ALA A 41 -4.17 18.05 -16.06
CA ALA A 41 -5.26 17.18 -15.59
C ALA A 41 -5.88 17.66 -14.27
N GLY A 42 -5.19 18.54 -13.52
CA GLY A 42 -5.71 19.14 -12.29
C GLY A 42 -4.67 19.33 -11.20
N THR A 43 -5.18 19.59 -10.00
CA THR A 43 -4.36 19.80 -8.80
C THR A 43 -4.71 18.76 -7.76
N ARG A 44 -3.69 18.20 -7.09
CA ARG A 44 -3.85 17.31 -5.95
C ARG A 44 -2.86 17.67 -4.84
N PHE A 45 -3.32 17.60 -3.60
CA PHE A 45 -2.43 17.53 -2.45
C PHE A 45 -1.88 16.11 -2.30
N TYR A 46 -0.78 15.98 -1.60
CA TYR A 46 -0.23 14.71 -1.17
C TYR A 46 0.44 14.87 0.20
N HIS A 47 0.56 13.77 0.93
CA HIS A 47 1.41 13.70 2.11
C HIS A 47 2.64 12.89 1.79
N LEU A 48 3.76 13.32 2.38
CA LEU A 48 5.06 12.68 2.18
C LEU A 48 5.65 12.33 3.54
N TYR A 49 6.01 11.06 3.72
CA TYR A 49 6.77 10.60 4.87
C TYR A 49 8.23 10.39 4.50
N LEU A 50 9.11 11.07 5.22
CA LEU A 50 10.55 10.88 5.13
C LEU A 50 11.04 10.20 6.40
N PRO A 51 11.60 8.99 6.33
CA PRO A 51 12.11 8.28 7.51
C PRO A 51 13.32 9.04 8.08
N ARG A 52 13.56 8.88 9.38
CA ARG A 52 14.68 9.54 10.08
C ARG A 52 16.06 9.16 9.54
N VAL A 53 16.16 7.97 8.94
CA VAL A 53 17.40 7.49 8.34
C VAL A 53 17.79 8.28 7.09
N TYR A 54 16.84 8.97 6.44
CA TYR A 54 17.12 9.74 5.22
C TYR A 54 18.07 10.91 5.49
N ARG A 55 19.22 10.92 4.81
CA ARG A 55 20.26 11.95 4.85
C ARG A 55 20.65 12.43 3.45
N GLY A 56 19.82 12.11 2.42
CA GLY A 56 20.13 12.39 1.02
C GLY A 56 20.64 11.18 0.24
N GLN A 57 20.79 10.01 0.86
CA GLN A 57 21.10 8.76 0.15
C GLN A 57 19.88 8.27 -0.65
N PRO A 58 20.11 7.47 -1.73
CA PRO A 58 19.03 6.92 -2.50
C PRO A 58 18.21 5.92 -1.67
N LEU A 59 16.90 6.16 -1.53
CA LEU A 59 15.96 5.26 -0.86
C LEU A 59 14.85 4.83 -1.82
N PRO A 60 14.23 3.64 -1.58
CA PRO A 60 13.00 3.25 -2.27
C PRO A 60 11.87 4.25 -2.04
N LEU A 61 10.91 4.31 -2.96
CA LEU A 61 9.67 5.08 -2.84
C LEU A 61 8.46 4.16 -2.95
N VAL A 62 7.52 4.29 -2.02
CA VAL A 62 6.21 3.64 -2.08
C VAL A 62 5.12 4.70 -2.23
N VAL A 63 4.30 4.57 -3.27
CA VAL A 63 3.12 5.41 -3.51
C VAL A 63 1.89 4.67 -2.96
N MET A 64 1.16 5.30 -2.03
CA MET A 64 0.03 4.70 -1.33
C MET A 64 -1.27 5.40 -1.68
N LEU A 65 -2.22 4.68 -2.31
CA LEU A 65 -3.51 5.20 -2.76
C LEU A 65 -4.64 4.74 -1.83
N HIS A 66 -5.23 5.69 -1.11
CA HIS A 66 -6.29 5.41 -0.15
C HIS A 66 -7.60 4.95 -0.80
N GLY A 67 -8.46 4.28 -0.05
CA GLY A 67 -9.83 3.92 -0.44
C GLY A 67 -10.79 5.11 -0.41
N CYS A 68 -12.04 4.87 -0.86
CA CYS A 68 -13.11 5.84 -0.72
C CYS A 68 -13.30 6.28 0.73
N LYS A 69 -13.70 7.53 0.93
CA LYS A 69 -13.97 8.16 2.25
C LYS A 69 -12.75 8.34 3.15
N GLN A 70 -11.57 7.89 2.74
CA GLN A 70 -10.34 8.06 3.50
C GLN A 70 -9.57 9.33 3.09
N THR A 71 -8.68 9.74 3.98
CA THR A 71 -7.62 10.72 3.73
C THR A 71 -6.26 10.03 3.72
N PRO A 72 -5.20 10.69 3.21
CA PRO A 72 -3.83 10.20 3.32
C PRO A 72 -3.39 9.84 4.73
N GLU A 73 -3.79 10.64 5.73
CA GLU A 73 -3.46 10.44 7.12
C GLU A 73 -4.14 9.21 7.72
N GLU A 74 -5.44 9.05 7.44
CA GLU A 74 -6.22 7.88 7.87
C GLU A 74 -5.65 6.61 7.23
N PHE A 75 -5.30 6.66 5.95
CA PHE A 75 -4.73 5.51 5.26
C PHE A 75 -3.30 5.17 5.74
N ALA A 76 -2.47 6.18 6.02
CA ALA A 76 -1.16 5.97 6.64
C ALA A 76 -1.28 5.32 8.03
N ALA A 77 -2.28 5.71 8.82
CA ALA A 77 -2.57 5.12 10.13
C ALA A 77 -3.12 3.69 9.99
N ALA A 78 -4.05 3.46 9.07
CA ALA A 78 -4.68 2.16 8.82
C ALA A 78 -3.66 1.11 8.39
N THR A 79 -2.77 1.45 7.48
CA THR A 79 -1.75 0.55 6.92
C THR A 79 -0.49 0.43 7.77
N ARG A 80 -0.25 1.34 8.73
CA ARG A 80 1.03 1.46 9.47
C ARG A 80 2.25 1.61 8.56
N MET A 81 2.06 2.06 7.32
CA MET A 81 3.13 2.13 6.32
C MET A 81 4.26 3.09 6.73
N ASN A 82 3.93 4.20 7.44
CA ASN A 82 4.96 5.11 7.97
C ASN A 82 5.83 4.45 9.05
N GLN A 83 5.27 3.57 9.88
CA GLN A 83 6.04 2.81 10.86
C GLN A 83 7.00 1.85 10.15
N ALA A 84 6.52 1.13 9.13
CA ALA A 84 7.36 0.25 8.34
C ALA A 84 8.45 1.03 7.57
N ALA A 85 8.13 2.24 7.08
CA ALA A 85 9.10 3.11 6.42
C ALA A 85 10.22 3.58 7.36
N GLU A 86 9.90 3.85 8.64
CA GLU A 86 10.89 4.18 9.66
C GLU A 86 11.84 3.02 9.97
N GLU A 87 11.29 1.79 9.98
CA GLU A 87 12.06 0.58 10.30
C GLU A 87 12.94 0.11 9.14
N LEU A 88 12.43 0.15 7.91
CA LEU A 88 13.07 -0.42 6.73
C LEU A 88 13.82 0.62 5.88
N GLY A 89 13.61 1.91 6.09
CA GLY A 89 14.30 2.98 5.40
C GLY A 89 13.82 3.20 3.96
N PHE A 90 12.57 3.62 3.79
CA PHE A 90 12.03 4.03 2.48
C PHE A 90 11.15 5.27 2.60
N ILE A 91 10.92 5.96 1.50
CA ILE A 91 10.07 7.15 1.39
C ILE A 91 8.64 6.71 1.08
N VAL A 92 7.62 7.34 1.66
CA VAL A 92 6.23 7.07 1.31
C VAL A 92 5.55 8.36 0.85
N VAL A 93 4.82 8.29 -0.27
CA VAL A 93 3.95 9.38 -0.72
C VAL A 93 2.51 8.91 -0.81
N TYR A 94 1.60 9.73 -0.29
CA TYR A 94 0.16 9.49 -0.25
C TYR A 94 -0.54 10.59 -1.05
N PRO A 95 -0.81 10.40 -2.35
CA PRO A 95 -1.69 11.29 -3.10
C PRO A 95 -3.07 11.38 -2.44
N ALA A 96 -3.66 12.58 -2.37
CA ALA A 96 -4.97 12.81 -1.78
C ALA A 96 -6.03 12.99 -2.87
N GLN A 97 -7.08 12.18 -2.86
CA GLN A 97 -8.20 12.46 -3.73
C GLN A 97 -8.99 13.67 -3.25
N ALA A 98 -9.27 14.60 -4.16
CA ALA A 98 -10.01 15.80 -3.85
C ALA A 98 -11.51 15.54 -3.84
N TRP A 99 -12.22 16.04 -2.82
CA TRP A 99 -13.68 15.94 -2.74
C TRP A 99 -14.40 16.57 -3.94
N ARG A 100 -13.81 17.60 -4.57
CA ARG A 100 -14.34 18.23 -5.78
C ARG A 100 -14.24 17.33 -7.03
N ALA A 101 -13.32 16.38 -7.04
CA ALA A 101 -13.20 15.43 -8.14
C ALA A 101 -14.12 14.22 -7.94
N ASN A 102 -14.35 13.85 -6.67
CA ASN A 102 -15.29 12.80 -6.25
C ASN A 102 -15.72 13.06 -4.81
N VAL A 103 -17.03 13.20 -4.57
CA VAL A 103 -17.61 13.56 -3.27
C VAL A 103 -17.34 12.52 -2.18
N GLU A 104 -17.19 11.24 -2.56
CA GLU A 104 -16.79 10.15 -1.67
C GLU A 104 -15.27 9.98 -1.57
N ARG A 105 -14.50 10.89 -2.16
CA ARG A 105 -13.03 10.79 -2.27
C ARG A 105 -12.54 9.46 -2.86
N CYS A 106 -13.37 8.81 -3.70
CA CYS A 106 -12.95 7.66 -4.48
C CYS A 106 -12.05 8.10 -5.64
N TRP A 107 -11.00 7.38 -5.93
CA TRP A 107 -10.33 7.46 -7.21
C TRP A 107 -11.32 7.08 -8.31
N ASN A 108 -11.33 7.83 -9.44
CA ASN A 108 -12.33 7.66 -10.50
C ASN A 108 -11.92 6.55 -11.49
N TRP A 109 -11.49 5.41 -10.98
CA TRP A 109 -10.97 4.27 -11.71
C TRP A 109 -11.89 3.74 -12.83
N PHE A 110 -13.17 4.07 -12.80
CA PHE A 110 -14.19 3.66 -13.77
C PHE A 110 -14.40 4.66 -14.92
N ARG A 111 -13.73 5.82 -14.93
CA ARG A 111 -13.85 6.81 -16.01
C ARG A 111 -12.79 6.53 -17.06
N GLU A 112 -13.15 6.51 -18.34
CA GLU A 112 -12.21 6.23 -19.44
C GLU A 112 -10.95 7.10 -19.41
N ARG A 113 -11.10 8.42 -19.19
CA ARG A 113 -9.97 9.36 -19.10
C ARG A 113 -9.02 9.04 -17.92
N ASP A 114 -9.55 8.41 -16.88
CA ASP A 114 -8.82 8.05 -15.67
C ASP A 114 -8.25 6.62 -15.75
N GLN A 115 -8.29 6.00 -16.93
CA GLN A 115 -7.69 4.71 -17.26
C GLN A 115 -6.60 4.82 -18.34
N GLN A 116 -6.17 6.03 -18.68
CA GLN A 116 -5.24 6.26 -19.77
C GLN A 116 -3.95 6.91 -19.27
N ARG A 117 -2.83 6.54 -19.92
CA ARG A 117 -1.57 7.24 -19.72
C ARG A 117 -1.71 8.70 -20.11
N ASP A 118 -1.14 9.60 -19.30
CA ASP A 118 -1.17 11.06 -19.46
C ASP A 118 -2.58 11.68 -19.39
N GLY A 119 -3.61 10.87 -19.11
CA GLY A 119 -4.98 11.30 -18.85
C GLY A 119 -5.27 11.42 -17.35
N GLY A 120 -6.26 12.27 -17.01
CA GLY A 120 -6.92 12.34 -15.70
C GLY A 120 -6.06 12.15 -14.45
N GLU A 121 -6.54 11.30 -13.55
CA GLU A 121 -5.87 11.01 -12.28
C GLU A 121 -4.55 10.24 -12.45
N PRO A 122 -4.39 9.31 -13.41
CA PRO A 122 -3.09 8.68 -13.66
C PRO A 122 -1.97 9.67 -13.96
N ALA A 123 -2.24 10.70 -14.78
CA ALA A 123 -1.26 11.75 -15.08
C ALA A 123 -0.86 12.57 -13.84
N ILE A 124 -1.79 12.76 -12.89
CA ILE A 124 -1.52 13.47 -11.64
C ILE A 124 -0.68 12.60 -10.70
N ILE A 125 -1.04 11.33 -10.54
CA ILE A 125 -0.33 10.38 -9.65
C ILE A 125 1.11 10.16 -10.15
N ALA A 126 1.29 9.94 -11.47
CA ALA A 126 2.61 9.83 -12.07
C ALA A 126 3.42 11.12 -11.91
N GLY A 127 2.77 12.27 -12.04
CA GLY A 127 3.40 13.56 -11.83
C GLY A 127 3.85 13.79 -10.40
N ILE A 128 3.05 13.43 -9.38
CA ILE A 128 3.42 13.47 -7.97
C ILE A 128 4.63 12.56 -7.73
N THR A 129 4.59 11.33 -8.26
CA THR A 129 5.70 10.37 -8.14
C THR A 129 6.99 10.97 -8.68
N ARG A 130 6.98 11.51 -9.91
CA ARG A 130 8.15 12.15 -10.54
C ARG A 130 8.61 13.40 -9.78
N GLN A 131 7.69 14.21 -9.26
CA GLN A 131 8.03 15.38 -8.43
C GLN A 131 8.78 14.96 -7.16
N VAL A 132 8.34 13.90 -6.49
CA VAL A 132 9.02 13.36 -5.29
C VAL A 132 10.39 12.82 -5.67
N MET A 133 10.49 12.06 -6.76
CA MET A 133 11.76 11.54 -7.28
C MET A 133 12.76 12.64 -7.66
N ALA A 134 12.29 13.77 -8.18
CA ALA A 134 13.15 14.91 -8.50
C ALA A 134 13.58 15.71 -7.28
N ARG A 135 12.75 15.74 -6.23
CA ARG A 135 13.01 16.53 -5.00
C ARG A 135 13.86 15.79 -3.98
N PHE A 136 13.77 14.47 -3.98
CA PHE A 136 14.49 13.60 -3.04
C PHE A 136 15.31 12.57 -3.82
N ASN A 137 16.41 12.14 -3.24
CA ASN A 137 17.23 11.09 -3.86
C ASN A 137 16.53 9.73 -3.72
N VAL A 138 15.65 9.42 -4.68
CA VAL A 138 14.93 8.16 -4.79
C VAL A 138 15.73 7.19 -5.66
N ASP A 139 15.86 5.94 -5.22
CA ASP A 139 16.34 4.87 -6.09
C ASP A 139 15.28 4.59 -7.18
N ARG A 140 15.55 5.05 -8.41
CA ARG A 140 14.62 4.98 -9.55
C ARG A 140 14.21 3.55 -9.93
N ARG A 141 15.00 2.55 -9.55
CA ARG A 141 14.71 1.13 -9.80
C ARG A 141 13.80 0.53 -8.71
N ARG A 142 13.56 1.26 -7.61
CA ARG A 142 12.76 0.80 -6.47
C ARG A 142 11.63 1.79 -6.15
N VAL A 143 10.76 2.00 -7.15
CA VAL A 143 9.53 2.81 -7.01
C VAL A 143 8.34 1.87 -7.12
N TYR A 144 7.49 1.85 -6.11
CA TYR A 144 6.37 0.92 -5.98
C TYR A 144 5.08 1.67 -5.77
N ILE A 145 3.95 1.03 -6.09
CA ILE A 145 2.63 1.61 -5.88
C ILE A 145 1.70 0.58 -5.24
N ALA A 146 0.90 1.00 -4.27
CA ALA A 146 -0.14 0.15 -3.69
C ALA A 146 -1.39 0.96 -3.34
N GLY A 147 -2.51 0.26 -3.16
CA GLY A 147 -3.74 0.91 -2.72
C GLY A 147 -4.81 -0.05 -2.24
N LEU A 148 -5.83 0.52 -1.60
CA LEU A 148 -7.00 -0.18 -1.09
C LEU A 148 -8.26 0.20 -1.89
N SER A 149 -9.09 -0.78 -2.25
CA SER A 149 -10.41 -0.52 -2.86
C SER A 149 -10.29 0.31 -4.15
N ALA A 150 -10.91 1.47 -4.23
CA ALA A 150 -10.72 2.41 -5.35
C ALA A 150 -9.24 2.78 -5.57
N GLY A 151 -8.45 2.89 -4.49
CA GLY A 151 -6.99 3.07 -4.57
C GLY A 151 -6.28 1.84 -5.11
N GLY A 152 -6.74 0.63 -4.79
CA GLY A 152 -6.24 -0.62 -5.36
C GLY A 152 -6.52 -0.72 -6.87
N SER A 153 -7.74 -0.36 -7.28
CA SER A 153 -8.11 -0.30 -8.71
C SER A 153 -7.27 0.75 -9.46
N MET A 154 -7.05 1.92 -8.86
CA MET A 154 -6.18 2.93 -9.45
C MET A 154 -4.72 2.48 -9.49
N ALA A 155 -4.24 1.71 -8.50
CA ALA A 155 -2.90 1.12 -8.53
C ALA A 155 -2.75 0.12 -9.69
N ALA A 156 -3.77 -0.70 -9.97
CA ALA A 156 -3.81 -1.58 -11.14
C ALA A 156 -3.74 -0.80 -12.46
N ILE A 157 -4.47 0.32 -12.56
CA ILE A 157 -4.41 1.23 -13.71
C ILE A 157 -2.99 1.80 -13.86
N MET A 158 -2.38 2.27 -12.76
CA MET A 158 -1.02 2.83 -12.79
C MET A 158 0.01 1.78 -13.21
N ALA A 159 -0.13 0.53 -12.75
CA ALA A 159 0.75 -0.57 -13.15
C ALA A 159 0.67 -0.87 -14.64
N THR A 160 -0.51 -0.73 -15.24
CA THR A 160 -0.75 -0.97 -16.68
C THR A 160 -0.34 0.22 -17.53
N THR A 161 -0.63 1.45 -17.08
CA THR A 161 -0.40 2.65 -17.89
C THR A 161 1.00 3.26 -17.71
N TYR A 162 1.68 2.98 -16.61
CA TYR A 162 3.04 3.44 -16.29
C TYR A 162 3.97 2.30 -15.82
N PRO A 163 4.09 1.20 -16.59
CA PRO A 163 4.97 0.09 -16.21
C PRO A 163 6.46 0.47 -16.22
N ASP A 164 6.79 1.61 -16.84
CA ASP A 164 8.12 2.21 -16.87
C ASP A 164 8.46 2.98 -15.58
N LEU A 165 7.47 3.35 -14.79
CA LEU A 165 7.64 4.15 -13.58
C LEU A 165 7.70 3.30 -12.30
N TYR A 166 7.00 2.16 -12.28
CA TYR A 166 6.85 1.32 -11.10
C TYR A 166 7.52 -0.04 -11.28
N ALA A 167 8.27 -0.48 -10.28
CA ALA A 167 8.93 -1.79 -10.25
C ALA A 167 7.98 -2.91 -9.80
N ALA A 168 6.94 -2.59 -9.04
CA ALA A 168 5.90 -3.53 -8.62
C ALA A 168 4.64 -2.82 -8.14
N VAL A 169 3.52 -3.55 -8.09
CA VAL A 169 2.22 -3.06 -7.61
C VAL A 169 1.63 -3.95 -6.53
N GLY A 170 0.97 -3.33 -5.54
CA GLY A 170 0.15 -3.97 -4.51
C GLY A 170 -1.32 -3.56 -4.65
N ILE A 171 -2.20 -4.54 -4.79
CA ILE A 171 -3.65 -4.33 -4.97
C ILE A 171 -4.36 -4.98 -3.80
N HIS A 172 -5.00 -4.18 -2.93
CA HIS A 172 -5.82 -4.70 -1.84
C HIS A 172 -7.29 -4.42 -2.10
N SER A 173 -8.11 -5.47 -2.22
CA SER A 173 -9.57 -5.37 -2.44
C SER A 173 -9.95 -4.43 -3.59
N GLY A 174 -9.12 -4.37 -4.64
CA GLY A 174 -9.32 -3.56 -5.83
C GLY A 174 -9.85 -4.37 -7.00
N LEU A 175 -10.26 -3.68 -8.06
CA LEU A 175 -10.67 -4.27 -9.33
C LEU A 175 -9.53 -4.20 -10.37
N PRO A 176 -9.45 -5.14 -11.30
CA PRO A 176 -8.51 -5.08 -12.40
C PRO A 176 -8.71 -3.87 -13.32
N TYR A 177 -7.70 -3.57 -14.10
CA TYR A 177 -7.77 -2.58 -15.17
C TYR A 177 -8.94 -2.85 -16.15
N GLU A 178 -9.62 -1.81 -16.61
CA GLU A 178 -10.77 -1.88 -17.52
C GLU A 178 -12.01 -2.65 -17.01
N SER A 179 -12.14 -2.84 -15.71
CA SER A 179 -13.31 -3.52 -15.12
C SER A 179 -14.62 -2.75 -15.28
N ALA A 180 -14.58 -1.44 -15.57
CA ALA A 180 -15.76 -0.62 -15.79
C ALA A 180 -15.46 0.58 -16.70
N ARG A 181 -16.51 1.10 -17.35
CA ARG A 181 -16.46 2.31 -18.21
C ARG A 181 -17.55 3.32 -17.86
N GLY A 182 -17.80 3.53 -16.57
CA GLY A 182 -18.80 4.46 -16.05
C GLY A 182 -19.34 4.03 -14.69
N ALA A 183 -20.04 4.93 -14.01
CA ALA A 183 -20.54 4.70 -12.65
C ALA A 183 -21.49 3.48 -12.53
N ALA A 184 -22.38 3.30 -13.52
CA ALA A 184 -23.31 2.18 -13.52
C ALA A 184 -22.60 0.82 -13.65
N THR A 185 -21.65 0.73 -14.58
CA THR A 185 -20.83 -0.51 -14.76
C THR A 185 -19.89 -0.73 -13.59
N ALA A 186 -19.40 0.32 -12.93
CA ALA A 186 -18.59 0.23 -11.73
C ALA A 186 -19.34 -0.41 -10.57
N ALA A 187 -20.58 0.00 -10.31
CA ALA A 187 -21.40 -0.58 -9.25
C ALA A 187 -21.68 -2.08 -9.50
N ALA A 188 -21.92 -2.45 -10.75
CA ALA A 188 -22.09 -3.86 -11.14
C ALA A 188 -20.79 -4.66 -10.98
N ALA A 189 -19.68 -4.15 -11.48
CA ALA A 189 -18.37 -4.80 -11.38
C ALA A 189 -17.92 -5.03 -9.92
N MET A 190 -18.23 -4.10 -9.02
CA MET A 190 -17.93 -4.24 -7.60
C MET A 190 -18.74 -5.35 -6.93
N ARG A 191 -20.06 -5.42 -7.18
CA ARG A 191 -21.00 -6.23 -6.38
C ARG A 191 -21.17 -7.66 -6.87
N PHE A 192 -21.05 -7.89 -8.18
CA PHE A 192 -21.38 -9.17 -8.76
C PHE A 192 -20.13 -9.98 -9.07
N LYS A 193 -20.28 -11.30 -9.01
CA LYS A 193 -19.24 -12.20 -9.50
C LYS A 193 -18.90 -11.84 -10.93
N ARG A 194 -17.62 -11.69 -11.21
CA ARG A 194 -17.14 -11.41 -12.55
C ARG A 194 -17.53 -12.54 -13.51
N LEU A 195 -18.18 -12.17 -14.61
CA LEU A 195 -18.54 -13.08 -15.68
C LEU A 195 -17.47 -12.99 -16.79
N GLY A 196 -17.08 -14.16 -17.34
CA GLY A 196 -16.10 -14.25 -18.42
C GLY A 196 -14.69 -14.60 -17.96
N ALA A 197 -13.73 -14.36 -18.84
CA ALA A 197 -12.32 -14.69 -18.58
C ALA A 197 -11.72 -13.89 -17.43
N ALA A 198 -10.76 -14.48 -16.73
CA ALA A 198 -9.98 -13.79 -15.70
C ALA A 198 -9.22 -12.59 -16.33
N ALA A 199 -8.95 -11.56 -15.51
CA ALA A 199 -8.25 -10.36 -16.00
C ALA A 199 -6.82 -10.69 -16.40
N PRO A 200 -6.26 -10.00 -17.41
CA PRO A 200 -4.83 -10.07 -17.66
C PRO A 200 -4.05 -9.48 -16.48
N LEU A 201 -2.89 -10.06 -16.22
CA LEU A 201 -1.97 -9.51 -15.23
C LEU A 201 -1.43 -8.16 -15.70
N PRO A 202 -1.16 -7.22 -14.77
CA PRO A 202 -0.34 -6.06 -15.07
C PRO A 202 1.04 -6.48 -15.60
N ALA A 203 1.67 -5.59 -16.38
CA ALA A 203 2.96 -5.86 -17.01
C ALA A 203 4.17 -5.77 -16.04
N ILE A 204 3.92 -5.60 -14.74
CA ILE A 204 4.93 -5.54 -13.68
C ILE A 204 4.59 -6.50 -12.55
N PRO A 205 5.57 -6.93 -11.74
CA PRO A 205 5.35 -7.77 -10.57
C PRO A 205 4.20 -7.28 -9.70
N THR A 206 3.29 -8.21 -9.35
CA THR A 206 1.99 -7.87 -8.73
C THR A 206 1.73 -8.71 -7.48
N ILE A 207 1.43 -8.05 -6.36
CA ILE A 207 0.91 -8.70 -5.16
C ILE A 207 -0.53 -8.26 -4.89
N VAL A 208 -1.41 -9.22 -4.66
CA VAL A 208 -2.85 -8.99 -4.49
C VAL A 208 -3.30 -9.53 -3.14
N PHE A 209 -4.09 -8.75 -2.41
CA PHE A 209 -4.80 -9.17 -1.20
C PHE A 209 -6.31 -9.02 -1.40
N HIS A 210 -7.08 -10.03 -0.99
CA HIS A 210 -8.54 -9.94 -0.96
C HIS A 210 -9.11 -10.80 0.16
N GLY A 211 -10.19 -10.33 0.79
CA GLY A 211 -10.96 -11.12 1.74
C GLY A 211 -12.07 -11.88 1.03
N ASP A 212 -12.28 -13.16 1.32
CA ASP A 212 -13.34 -13.95 0.69
C ASP A 212 -14.76 -13.60 1.22
N ALA A 213 -14.85 -12.89 2.35
CA ALA A 213 -16.10 -12.32 2.87
C ALA A 213 -16.29 -10.83 2.51
N ASP A 214 -15.56 -10.31 1.52
CA ASP A 214 -15.72 -8.92 1.05
C ASP A 214 -17.05 -8.75 0.31
N THR A 215 -17.95 -7.98 0.91
CA THR A 215 -19.29 -7.67 0.36
C THR A 215 -19.34 -6.34 -0.40
N THR A 216 -18.24 -5.58 -0.41
CA THR A 216 -18.11 -4.30 -1.13
C THR A 216 -17.55 -4.50 -2.53
N VAL A 217 -16.44 -5.25 -2.62
CA VAL A 217 -15.83 -5.67 -3.88
C VAL A 217 -15.78 -7.19 -3.90
N HIS A 218 -16.54 -7.80 -4.79
CA HIS A 218 -16.65 -9.25 -4.87
C HIS A 218 -15.26 -9.90 -5.09
N PRO A 219 -14.89 -10.95 -4.33
CA PRO A 219 -13.55 -11.56 -4.35
C PRO A 219 -13.06 -12.00 -5.74
N SER A 220 -13.98 -12.37 -6.65
CA SER A 220 -13.62 -12.72 -8.03
C SER A 220 -12.92 -11.59 -8.81
N ASN A 221 -12.95 -10.35 -8.31
CA ASN A 221 -12.19 -9.24 -8.89
C ASN A 221 -10.68 -9.33 -8.63
N SER A 222 -10.25 -10.20 -7.73
CA SER A 222 -8.82 -10.48 -7.49
C SER A 222 -8.30 -11.68 -8.29
N GLU A 223 -9.16 -12.34 -9.08
CA GLU A 223 -8.78 -13.46 -9.91
C GLU A 223 -8.18 -12.96 -11.24
N TYR A 224 -6.91 -13.31 -11.47
CA TYR A 224 -6.18 -13.01 -12.70
C TYR A 224 -5.99 -14.27 -13.54
N ALA A 225 -5.81 -14.10 -14.85
CA ALA A 225 -5.49 -15.20 -15.76
C ALA A 225 -4.09 -15.73 -15.45
N ILE A 226 -4.01 -16.91 -14.88
CA ILE A 226 -2.77 -17.55 -14.45
C ILE A 226 -2.69 -18.92 -15.14
N PRO A 227 -1.56 -19.28 -15.77
CA PRO A 227 -1.34 -20.63 -16.28
C PRO A 227 -1.32 -21.65 -15.13
N GLU A 228 -2.23 -22.64 -15.15
CA GLU A 228 -2.34 -23.65 -14.09
C GLU A 228 -1.03 -24.42 -13.84
N ALA A 229 -0.25 -24.63 -14.87
CA ALA A 229 0.99 -25.43 -14.82
C ALA A 229 2.10 -24.83 -13.93
N THR A 230 1.97 -23.55 -13.51
CA THR A 230 2.99 -22.82 -12.74
C THR A 230 2.50 -22.34 -11.39
N LEU A 231 1.33 -22.82 -10.95
CA LEU A 231 0.71 -22.42 -9.69
C LEU A 231 1.32 -23.16 -8.49
N GLU A 232 1.84 -22.39 -7.55
CA GLU A 232 2.14 -22.88 -6.21
C GLU A 232 1.11 -22.33 -5.22
N MET A 233 0.47 -23.22 -4.45
CA MET A 233 -0.49 -22.83 -3.42
C MET A 233 0.03 -23.22 -2.03
N LYS A 234 -0.08 -22.28 -1.10
CA LYS A 234 0.24 -22.51 0.32
C LYS A 234 -0.90 -21.97 1.17
N SER A 235 -1.42 -22.79 2.07
CA SER A 235 -2.35 -22.35 3.09
C SER A 235 -1.61 -22.14 4.42
N GLY A 236 -2.09 -21.19 5.22
CA GLY A 236 -1.50 -20.86 6.49
C GLY A 236 -2.47 -20.08 7.38
N GLU A 237 -1.99 -19.71 8.55
CA GLU A 237 -2.70 -18.87 9.51
C GLU A 237 -1.78 -17.73 9.95
N ALA A 238 -2.31 -16.50 10.01
CA ALA A 238 -1.61 -15.33 10.52
C ALA A 238 -2.61 -14.35 11.14
N GLY A 239 -2.26 -13.76 12.28
CA GLY A 239 -3.11 -12.77 12.96
C GLY A 239 -4.53 -13.28 13.27
N GLY A 240 -4.72 -14.58 13.49
CA GLY A 240 -6.02 -15.20 13.81
C GLY A 240 -6.97 -15.31 12.59
N ARG A 241 -6.45 -15.33 11.37
CA ARG A 241 -7.18 -15.70 10.14
C ARG A 241 -6.37 -16.70 9.33
N SER A 242 -7.05 -17.67 8.74
CA SER A 242 -6.47 -18.52 7.71
C SER A 242 -6.38 -17.77 6.38
N TYR A 243 -5.44 -18.18 5.55
CA TYR A 243 -5.26 -17.64 4.21
C TYR A 243 -4.81 -18.71 3.23
N THR A 244 -5.07 -18.47 1.97
CA THR A 244 -4.46 -19.19 0.84
C THR A 244 -3.58 -18.21 0.06
N ARG A 245 -2.29 -18.52 -0.07
CA ARG A 245 -1.34 -17.76 -0.90
C ARG A 245 -1.05 -18.56 -2.16
N THR A 246 -1.30 -17.96 -3.29
CA THR A 246 -1.00 -18.49 -4.63
C THR A 246 0.12 -17.69 -5.26
N THR A 247 1.14 -18.35 -5.78
CA THR A 247 2.26 -17.72 -6.49
C THR A 247 2.40 -18.28 -7.88
N CYS A 248 2.68 -17.41 -8.85
CA CYS A 248 2.93 -17.79 -10.24
C CYS A 248 3.81 -16.71 -10.90
N GLY A 249 5.08 -17.00 -11.17
CA GLY A 249 6.02 -16.01 -11.71
C GLY A 249 6.05 -14.75 -10.84
N ASP A 250 5.71 -13.62 -11.46
CA ASP A 250 5.69 -12.31 -10.82
C ASP A 250 4.36 -11.97 -10.11
N LEU A 251 3.44 -12.93 -9.98
CA LEU A 251 2.19 -12.78 -9.23
C LEU A 251 2.28 -13.47 -7.86
N GLU A 252 1.83 -12.76 -6.84
CA GLU A 252 1.52 -13.30 -5.52
C GLU A 252 0.11 -12.88 -5.10
N HIS A 253 -0.79 -13.84 -4.90
CA HIS A 253 -2.19 -13.59 -4.52
C HIS A 253 -2.49 -14.17 -3.14
N TRP A 254 -3.07 -13.36 -2.26
CA TRP A 254 -3.48 -13.72 -0.90
C TRP A 254 -4.99 -13.63 -0.78
N MET A 255 -5.65 -14.77 -0.65
CA MET A 255 -7.05 -14.86 -0.24
C MET A 255 -7.09 -15.02 1.29
N VAL A 256 -7.63 -14.01 1.99
CA VAL A 256 -7.73 -14.00 3.46
C VAL A 256 -9.13 -14.47 3.86
N HIS A 257 -9.21 -15.63 4.50
CA HIS A 257 -10.50 -16.26 4.80
C HIS A 257 -11.24 -15.57 5.94
N GLY A 258 -12.54 -15.32 5.73
CA GLY A 258 -13.41 -14.59 6.65
C GLY A 258 -13.09 -13.09 6.78
N ALA A 259 -12.17 -12.54 5.96
CA ALA A 259 -11.91 -11.12 5.94
C ALA A 259 -12.91 -10.37 5.05
N GLY A 260 -13.35 -9.19 5.52
CA GLY A 260 -14.20 -8.26 4.76
C GLY A 260 -13.38 -7.24 3.97
N HIS A 261 -14.04 -6.11 3.62
CA HIS A 261 -13.45 -5.01 2.86
C HIS A 261 -12.57 -4.10 3.74
N ALA A 262 -11.39 -4.58 4.12
CA ALA A 262 -10.48 -3.87 5.01
C ALA A 262 -9.02 -4.29 4.77
N TRP A 263 -8.06 -3.39 5.06
CA TRP A 263 -6.63 -3.67 4.99
C TRP A 263 -6.23 -4.75 6.00
N SER A 264 -5.79 -5.89 5.53
CA SER A 264 -5.45 -7.06 6.34
C SER A 264 -4.23 -6.80 7.23
N GLY A 265 -4.29 -7.20 8.50
CA GLY A 265 -3.24 -7.02 9.49
C GLY A 265 -2.94 -5.56 9.83
N GLY A 266 -3.86 -4.63 9.51
CA GLY A 266 -3.70 -3.19 9.72
C GLY A 266 -3.97 -2.73 11.16
N ASN A 267 -4.11 -1.43 11.35
CA ASN A 267 -4.51 -0.83 12.62
C ASN A 267 -6.03 -0.91 12.78
N GLY A 268 -6.53 -1.84 13.58
CA GLY A 268 -7.97 -2.06 13.78
C GLY A 268 -8.75 -0.89 14.40
N GLU A 269 -8.07 0.15 14.91
CA GLU A 269 -8.72 1.38 15.36
C GLU A 269 -8.99 2.36 14.20
N ALA A 270 -8.37 2.14 13.05
CA ALA A 270 -8.53 2.98 11.88
C ALA A 270 -9.62 2.43 10.94
N SER A 271 -10.30 3.32 10.20
CA SER A 271 -11.31 2.96 9.23
C SER A 271 -10.73 2.08 8.11
N PHE A 272 -11.50 1.08 7.69
CA PHE A 272 -11.12 0.15 6.62
C PHE A 272 -9.80 -0.60 6.88
N ALA A 273 -9.51 -0.92 8.14
CA ALA A 273 -8.42 -1.79 8.54
C ALA A 273 -8.94 -2.91 9.45
N ASP A 274 -8.44 -4.12 9.22
CA ASP A 274 -8.67 -5.30 10.06
C ASP A 274 -7.35 -5.64 10.78
N SER A 275 -7.37 -5.69 12.10
CA SER A 275 -6.19 -6.08 12.87
C SER A 275 -5.87 -7.57 12.78
N LYS A 276 -6.79 -8.36 12.23
CA LYS A 276 -6.63 -9.79 12.00
C LYS A 276 -6.12 -10.07 10.58
N GLY A 277 -5.55 -11.25 10.40
CA GLY A 277 -5.04 -11.73 9.13
C GLY A 277 -3.54 -11.43 8.92
N PRO A 278 -2.99 -11.89 7.79
CA PRO A 278 -1.61 -11.59 7.42
C PRO A 278 -1.42 -10.07 7.30
N ASP A 279 -0.26 -9.57 7.74
CA ASP A 279 0.09 -8.14 7.63
C ASP A 279 0.38 -7.77 6.18
N ALA A 280 -0.64 -7.23 5.49
CA ALA A 280 -0.55 -6.87 4.08
C ALA A 280 0.56 -5.83 3.81
N THR A 281 0.83 -4.93 4.76
CA THR A 281 1.91 -3.96 4.65
C THR A 281 3.27 -4.65 4.61
N ARG A 282 3.53 -5.57 5.55
CA ARG A 282 4.80 -6.29 5.63
C ARG A 282 4.99 -7.22 4.44
N GLU A 283 3.96 -7.93 4.03
CA GLU A 283 4.04 -8.84 2.89
C GLU A 283 4.21 -8.07 1.56
N MET A 284 3.51 -6.96 1.35
CA MET A 284 3.74 -6.09 0.19
C MET A 284 5.18 -5.55 0.18
N LEU A 285 5.71 -5.11 1.33
CA LEU A 285 7.08 -4.62 1.41
C LEU A 285 8.11 -5.73 1.18
N ARG A 286 7.88 -6.94 1.71
CA ARG A 286 8.72 -8.12 1.40
C ARG A 286 8.77 -8.37 -0.09
N PHE A 287 7.61 -8.35 -0.74
CA PHE A 287 7.48 -8.55 -2.18
C PHE A 287 8.16 -7.41 -2.96
N PHE A 288 7.86 -6.15 -2.64
CA PHE A 288 8.39 -4.98 -3.33
C PHE A 288 9.91 -4.89 -3.27
N LEU A 289 10.49 -5.06 -2.08
CA LEU A 289 11.93 -4.87 -1.89
C LEU A 289 12.77 -5.96 -2.60
N ALA A 290 12.16 -7.07 -3.00
CA ALA A 290 12.76 -8.09 -3.86
C ALA A 290 12.74 -7.68 -5.35
N GLN A 291 11.88 -6.72 -5.75
CA GLN A 291 11.72 -6.31 -7.14
C GLN A 291 12.56 -5.07 -7.46
N ARG A 292 13.10 -5.05 -8.67
CA ARG A 292 13.78 -3.87 -9.25
C ARG A 292 13.37 -3.71 -10.70
N ALA A 293 12.99 -2.51 -11.10
CA ALA A 293 12.80 -2.22 -12.51
C ALA A 293 14.11 -2.42 -13.27
N GLU A 294 14.02 -2.96 -14.49
CA GLU A 294 15.17 -2.99 -15.40
C GLU A 294 15.65 -1.57 -15.70
N GLU A 295 16.94 -1.38 -15.87
CA GLU A 295 17.48 -0.12 -16.38
C GLU A 295 17.00 0.06 -17.82
N ARG A 296 15.92 0.80 -18.00
CA ARG A 296 15.56 1.30 -19.34
C ARG A 296 16.46 2.50 -19.59
N LEU A 297 17.39 2.33 -20.52
CA LEU A 297 18.18 3.43 -21.06
C LEU A 297 17.23 4.52 -21.54
N ALA A 298 17.33 5.71 -20.93
CA ALA A 298 16.55 6.90 -21.25
C ALA A 298 17.02 7.51 -22.58
#